data_2dc9fdd6aaa6e7f0eb0a8ad414d79f6d
#
_entry.id   2dc9fdd6aaa6e7f0eb0a8ad414d79f6d
#
_cell.length_a   1.000
_cell.length_b   1.000
_cell.length_c   1.000
_cell.angle_alpha   90.00
_cell.angle_beta   90.00
_cell.angle_gamma   90.00
#
_symmetry.space_group_name_H-M   'P 1'
#
loop_
_entity.id
_entity.type
_entity.pdbx_description
1 polymer ?
#
loop_
_entity_poly.entity_id
_entity_poly.type
_entity_poly.pdbx_seq_one_letter_code
_entity_poly.pdbx_strand_id
1 'polypeptide(L)'
;VRIAGAPISWGVCEVPGWGFQMSPDRVLSEMVQLGLTATEFGPQGWLPVEPEARAAAVKAHGLTPGGAFFLAVMHDPGHDPIPAVKAELEAFRVAGGSGLVLACDSGRDGYDDRPVLDEQGWATLYRNLDQIAEVCAEAGVTACVHPHWGTMIQNADEVERILDETSVGLCLDTGHLMAGGADPVDIVRRHPKRVAIVHAKDVHKDLTDKLLTGELTWSQGIKAEMFAPIGDGDVDFTTIAGLLKEAGFDGYWVLEQDIMLDQDPAPGEGPIHNARTSYEALQALAS
;
A
#
# COMPACT_ATOMS: atom_id res chain seq x y z
N VAL A 1 -17.55 6.12 -1.07
CA VAL A 1 -16.17 5.57 -0.97
C VAL A 1 -15.95 4.64 -2.16
N ARG A 2 -14.81 4.80 -2.86
CA ARG A 2 -14.38 3.89 -3.95
C ARG A 2 -13.46 2.84 -3.32
N ILE A 3 -13.84 1.57 -3.38
CA ILE A 3 -13.09 0.50 -2.73
C ILE A 3 -12.37 -0.34 -3.79
N ALA A 4 -11.08 -0.59 -3.59
CA ALA A 4 -10.25 -1.52 -4.36
C ALA A 4 -9.70 -2.62 -3.45
N GLY A 5 -9.24 -3.72 -4.02
CA GLY A 5 -8.53 -4.77 -3.29
C GLY A 5 -7.03 -4.73 -3.57
N ALA A 6 -6.22 -5.16 -2.60
CA ALA A 6 -4.80 -5.46 -2.80
C ALA A 6 -4.55 -6.96 -2.67
N PRO A 7 -3.78 -7.57 -3.59
CA PRO A 7 -3.49 -9.01 -3.54
C PRO A 7 -2.82 -9.51 -2.27
N ILE A 8 -2.13 -8.63 -1.52
CA ILE A 8 -1.54 -8.96 -0.22
C ILE A 8 -2.58 -9.45 0.80
N SER A 9 -3.83 -8.98 0.70
CA SER A 9 -4.94 -9.46 1.54
C SER A 9 -5.32 -10.94 1.27
N TRP A 10 -4.78 -11.50 0.20
CA TRP A 10 -4.86 -12.92 -0.16
C TRP A 10 -3.49 -13.63 -0.04
N GLY A 11 -2.57 -13.07 0.72
CA GLY A 11 -1.24 -13.65 0.97
C GLY A 11 -0.25 -13.50 -0.19
N VAL A 12 -0.55 -12.67 -1.17
CA VAL A 12 0.33 -12.45 -2.33
C VAL A 12 1.33 -11.32 -2.03
N CYS A 13 2.61 -11.66 -1.98
CA CYS A 13 3.69 -10.74 -1.60
C CYS A 13 4.96 -11.03 -2.43
N GLU A 14 5.76 -9.99 -2.68
CA GLU A 14 7.04 -10.09 -3.40
C GLU A 14 8.17 -10.69 -2.57
N VAL A 15 8.01 -10.75 -1.24
CA VAL A 15 9.07 -11.18 -0.32
C VAL A 15 9.33 -12.68 -0.43
N PRO A 16 10.56 -13.11 -0.74
CA PRO A 16 10.90 -14.52 -0.78
C PRO A 16 10.59 -15.23 0.54
N GLY A 17 9.88 -16.36 0.48
CA GLY A 17 9.54 -17.14 1.66
C GLY A 17 8.37 -16.58 2.47
N TRP A 18 7.60 -15.62 1.93
CA TRP A 18 6.41 -15.07 2.59
C TRP A 18 5.35 -16.14 2.92
N GLY A 19 5.25 -17.18 2.14
CA GLY A 19 4.27 -18.24 2.30
C GLY A 19 3.67 -18.67 0.97
N PHE A 20 2.53 -19.38 1.03
CA PHE A 20 1.82 -19.78 -0.17
C PHE A 20 1.28 -18.57 -0.93
N GLN A 21 1.51 -18.51 -2.23
CA GLN A 21 1.08 -17.43 -3.11
C GLN A 21 -0.16 -17.85 -3.89
N MET A 22 -1.31 -17.25 -3.60
CA MET A 22 -2.55 -17.53 -4.33
C MET A 22 -2.45 -17.06 -5.78
N SER A 23 -3.05 -17.82 -6.70
CA SER A 23 -3.01 -17.50 -8.14
C SER A 23 -3.83 -16.25 -8.47
N PRO A 24 -3.44 -15.49 -9.52
CA PRO A 24 -4.19 -14.30 -9.96
C PRO A 24 -5.66 -14.57 -10.23
N ASP A 25 -5.96 -15.63 -10.97
CA ASP A 25 -7.34 -15.97 -11.33
C ASP A 25 -8.22 -16.19 -10.10
N ARG A 26 -7.68 -16.88 -9.07
CA ARG A 26 -8.39 -17.12 -7.82
C ARG A 26 -8.64 -15.83 -7.06
N VAL A 27 -7.61 -15.02 -6.86
CA VAL A 27 -7.70 -13.76 -6.08
C VAL A 27 -8.64 -12.77 -6.76
N LEU A 28 -8.47 -12.54 -8.06
CA LEU A 28 -9.32 -11.60 -8.80
C LEU A 28 -10.78 -12.06 -8.84
N SER A 29 -11.03 -13.37 -8.96
CA SER A 29 -12.39 -13.94 -8.88
C SER A 29 -13.01 -13.71 -7.50
N GLU A 30 -12.27 -13.90 -6.42
CA GLU A 30 -12.76 -13.66 -5.05
C GLU A 30 -13.01 -12.18 -4.78
N MET A 31 -12.17 -11.27 -5.31
CA MET A 31 -12.43 -9.82 -5.25
C MET A 31 -13.78 -9.46 -5.90
N VAL A 32 -14.04 -9.99 -7.08
CA VAL A 32 -15.34 -9.78 -7.78
C VAL A 32 -16.50 -10.39 -6.99
N GLN A 33 -16.32 -11.57 -6.41
CA GLN A 33 -17.34 -12.22 -5.58
C GLN A 33 -17.70 -11.38 -4.35
N LEU A 34 -16.76 -10.60 -3.80
CA LEU A 34 -17.01 -9.63 -2.72
C LEU A 34 -17.74 -8.37 -3.19
N GLY A 35 -17.75 -8.08 -4.49
CA GLY A 35 -18.33 -6.87 -5.07
C GLY A 35 -17.30 -5.77 -5.33
N LEU A 36 -16.01 -6.06 -5.25
CA LEU A 36 -14.96 -5.13 -5.64
C LEU A 36 -15.00 -4.89 -7.16
N THR A 37 -14.74 -3.66 -7.57
CA THR A 37 -14.69 -3.25 -8.98
C THR A 37 -13.31 -2.78 -9.42
N ALA A 38 -12.37 -2.70 -8.47
CA ALA A 38 -11.00 -2.28 -8.72
C ALA A 38 -10.01 -3.12 -7.89
N THR A 39 -8.78 -3.21 -8.37
CA THR A 39 -7.68 -3.91 -7.70
C THR A 39 -6.36 -3.18 -7.94
N GLU A 40 -5.40 -3.31 -7.04
CA GLU A 40 -4.01 -3.07 -7.35
C GLU A 40 -3.41 -4.22 -8.16
N PHE A 41 -2.30 -3.97 -8.89
CA PHE A 41 -1.67 -4.99 -9.72
C PHE A 41 -0.99 -6.12 -8.92
N GLY A 42 -0.71 -5.89 -7.63
CA GLY A 42 0.09 -6.81 -6.83
C GLY A 42 1.58 -6.78 -7.21
N PRO A 43 2.38 -7.71 -6.67
CA PRO A 43 3.82 -7.72 -6.86
C PRO A 43 4.21 -8.06 -8.30
N GLN A 44 5.39 -7.58 -8.71
CA GLN A 44 5.89 -7.81 -10.06
C GLN A 44 6.01 -9.31 -10.37
N GLY A 45 5.46 -9.70 -11.51
CA GLY A 45 5.48 -11.11 -11.99
C GLY A 45 4.35 -11.99 -11.44
N TRP A 46 3.52 -11.50 -10.52
CA TRP A 46 2.29 -12.18 -10.12
C TRP A 46 1.23 -12.12 -11.23
N LEU A 47 0.98 -10.94 -11.77
CA LEU A 47 0.30 -10.75 -13.06
C LEU A 47 1.32 -10.79 -14.21
N PRO A 48 0.88 -10.97 -15.46
CA PRO A 48 1.77 -10.87 -16.61
C PRO A 48 2.60 -9.57 -16.60
N VAL A 49 3.87 -9.66 -17.00
CA VAL A 49 4.77 -8.50 -17.00
C VAL A 49 4.44 -7.55 -18.15
N GLU A 50 4.03 -8.10 -19.31
CA GLU A 50 3.69 -7.30 -20.48
C GLU A 50 2.44 -6.45 -20.23
N PRO A 51 2.46 -5.12 -20.48
CA PRO A 51 1.38 -4.19 -20.12
C PRO A 51 0.00 -4.59 -20.65
N GLU A 52 -0.10 -5.00 -21.93
CA GLU A 52 -1.35 -5.44 -22.54
C GLU A 52 -1.89 -6.73 -21.92
N ALA A 53 -1.02 -7.68 -21.63
CA ALA A 53 -1.40 -8.93 -21.00
C ALA A 53 -1.83 -8.72 -19.54
N ARG A 54 -1.15 -7.83 -18.80
CA ARG A 54 -1.52 -7.42 -17.44
C ARG A 54 -2.90 -6.76 -17.41
N ALA A 55 -3.12 -5.79 -18.29
CA ALA A 55 -4.41 -5.13 -18.45
C ALA A 55 -5.53 -6.10 -18.80
N ALA A 56 -5.27 -7.04 -19.74
CA ALA A 56 -6.23 -8.05 -20.16
C ALA A 56 -6.59 -9.00 -19.00
N ALA A 57 -5.63 -9.41 -18.18
CA ALA A 57 -5.87 -10.28 -17.03
C ALA A 57 -6.82 -9.64 -16.01
N VAL A 58 -6.62 -8.37 -15.64
CA VAL A 58 -7.50 -7.63 -14.73
C VAL A 58 -8.87 -7.42 -15.35
N LYS A 59 -8.92 -6.99 -16.62
CA LYS A 59 -10.16 -6.73 -17.34
C LYS A 59 -11.01 -7.99 -17.57
N ALA A 60 -10.39 -9.16 -17.73
CA ALA A 60 -11.11 -10.44 -17.90
C ALA A 60 -12.02 -10.75 -16.71
N HIS A 61 -11.70 -10.24 -15.52
CA HIS A 61 -12.51 -10.35 -14.30
C HIS A 61 -13.48 -9.17 -14.13
N GLY A 62 -13.51 -8.19 -15.04
CA GLY A 62 -14.35 -7.00 -14.93
C GLY A 62 -13.83 -5.96 -13.92
N LEU A 63 -12.57 -6.10 -13.47
CA LEU A 63 -11.92 -5.16 -12.56
C LEU A 63 -11.21 -4.05 -13.34
N THR A 64 -11.04 -2.90 -12.68
CA THR A 64 -10.19 -1.79 -13.14
C THR A 64 -8.96 -1.67 -12.23
N PRO A 65 -7.80 -1.24 -12.76
CA PRO A 65 -6.66 -0.95 -11.90
C PRO A 65 -6.93 0.25 -11.00
N GLY A 66 -6.77 0.07 -9.69
CA GLY A 66 -6.82 1.16 -8.69
C GLY A 66 -5.45 1.83 -8.51
N GLY A 67 -4.40 1.02 -8.46
CA GLY A 67 -3.03 1.44 -8.24
C GLY A 67 -2.03 0.32 -8.49
N ALA A 68 -0.76 0.64 -8.26
CA ALA A 68 0.32 -0.34 -8.20
C ALA A 68 1.32 0.04 -7.12
N PHE A 69 1.69 -0.93 -6.31
CA PHE A 69 2.80 -0.82 -5.37
C PHE A 69 4.12 -0.86 -6.13
N PHE A 70 5.01 0.09 -5.84
CA PHE A 70 6.30 0.24 -6.51
C PHE A 70 7.41 0.45 -5.48
N LEU A 71 8.21 -0.59 -5.28
CA LEU A 71 9.35 -0.59 -4.37
C LEU A 71 10.63 -0.22 -5.13
N ALA A 72 11.33 0.83 -4.70
CA ALA A 72 12.61 1.22 -5.29
C ALA A 72 13.50 1.98 -4.30
N VAL A 73 14.82 1.83 -4.47
CA VAL A 73 15.82 2.66 -3.79
C VAL A 73 15.78 4.06 -4.40
N MET A 74 15.44 5.07 -3.60
CA MET A 74 15.25 6.46 -4.06
C MET A 74 16.22 7.45 -3.39
N HIS A 75 16.97 7.00 -2.37
CA HIS A 75 17.88 7.82 -1.57
C HIS A 75 19.35 7.71 -2.00
N ASP A 76 19.69 6.75 -2.86
CA ASP A 76 21.06 6.53 -3.35
C ASP A 76 21.31 7.40 -4.59
N PRO A 77 22.32 8.32 -4.56
CA PRO A 77 22.66 9.14 -5.73
C PRO A 77 23.21 8.32 -6.91
N GLY A 78 23.63 7.08 -6.68
CA GLY A 78 24.08 6.15 -7.73
C GLY A 78 22.96 5.40 -8.42
N HIS A 79 21.72 5.53 -7.95
CA HIS A 79 20.54 4.85 -8.49
C HIS A 79 19.54 5.83 -9.09
N ASP A 80 19.13 5.62 -10.33
CA ASP A 80 18.10 6.39 -11.01
C ASP A 80 16.79 5.56 -11.09
N PRO A 81 15.73 5.89 -10.33
CA PRO A 81 14.47 5.16 -10.35
C PRO A 81 13.61 5.46 -11.59
N ILE A 82 13.86 6.55 -12.31
CA ILE A 82 12.97 7.06 -13.36
C ILE A 82 12.75 6.07 -14.52
N PRO A 83 13.75 5.34 -15.02
CA PRO A 83 13.52 4.35 -16.07
C PRO A 83 12.53 3.25 -15.65
N ALA A 84 12.63 2.76 -14.41
CA ALA A 84 11.73 1.74 -13.88
C ALA A 84 10.31 2.28 -13.67
N VAL A 85 10.17 3.51 -13.16
CA VAL A 85 8.89 4.22 -13.05
C VAL A 85 8.21 4.36 -14.42
N LYS A 86 8.94 4.78 -15.45
CA LYS A 86 8.39 4.92 -16.81
C LYS A 86 7.93 3.57 -17.39
N ALA A 87 8.64 2.50 -17.11
CA ALA A 87 8.22 1.16 -17.51
C ALA A 87 6.91 0.73 -16.83
N GLU A 88 6.74 1.04 -15.54
CA GLU A 88 5.48 0.75 -14.83
C GLU A 88 4.33 1.61 -15.32
N LEU A 89 4.57 2.90 -15.61
CA LEU A 89 3.56 3.81 -16.18
C LEU A 89 3.02 3.35 -17.54
N GLU A 90 3.77 2.58 -18.30
CA GLU A 90 3.28 2.00 -19.56
C GLU A 90 2.13 1.01 -19.30
N ALA A 91 2.18 0.24 -18.20
CA ALA A 91 1.06 -0.61 -17.79
C ALA A 91 -0.18 0.23 -17.43
N PHE A 92 0.00 1.36 -16.74
CA PHE A 92 -1.11 2.29 -16.44
C PHE A 92 -1.70 2.91 -17.70
N ARG A 93 -0.88 3.29 -18.67
CA ARG A 93 -1.34 3.84 -19.95
C ARG A 93 -2.28 2.88 -20.69
N VAL A 94 -1.98 1.57 -20.65
CA VAL A 94 -2.78 0.53 -21.32
C VAL A 94 -4.01 0.16 -20.49
N ALA A 95 -3.87 0.04 -19.19
CA ALA A 95 -4.90 -0.47 -18.30
C ALA A 95 -5.83 0.61 -17.72
N GLY A 96 -5.40 1.87 -17.69
CA GLY A 96 -6.18 2.99 -17.14
C GLY A 96 -6.07 3.15 -15.62
N GLY A 97 -4.98 2.69 -14.99
CA GLY A 97 -4.74 2.88 -13.55
C GLY A 97 -4.47 4.35 -13.19
N SER A 98 -4.64 4.70 -11.92
CA SER A 98 -4.61 6.09 -11.45
C SER A 98 -3.59 6.42 -10.38
N GLY A 99 -3.06 5.44 -9.64
CA GLY A 99 -2.16 5.70 -8.51
C GLY A 99 -0.89 4.85 -8.53
N LEU A 100 0.30 5.46 -8.46
CA LEU A 100 1.57 4.79 -8.24
C LEU A 100 1.98 4.94 -6.78
N VAL A 101 1.96 3.84 -6.05
CA VAL A 101 2.22 3.76 -4.60
C VAL A 101 3.69 3.46 -4.37
N LEU A 102 4.44 4.45 -3.91
CA LEU A 102 5.89 4.44 -3.83
C LEU A 102 6.37 4.01 -2.44
N ALA A 103 6.96 2.84 -2.32
CA ALA A 103 7.71 2.43 -1.14
C ALA A 103 9.21 2.72 -1.34
N CYS A 104 9.78 3.50 -0.43
CA CYS A 104 11.17 3.95 -0.50
C CYS A 104 12.09 2.86 0.08
N ASP A 105 12.49 1.89 -0.75
CA ASP A 105 13.33 0.77 -0.36
C ASP A 105 14.59 1.22 0.39
N SER A 106 14.92 0.54 1.47
CA SER A 106 16.12 0.79 2.26
C SER A 106 17.41 0.29 1.59
N GLY A 107 17.30 -0.57 0.57
CA GLY A 107 18.44 -1.26 -0.05
C GLY A 107 19.05 -2.34 0.85
N ARG A 108 18.34 -2.76 1.91
CA ARG A 108 18.74 -3.83 2.82
C ARG A 108 17.83 -5.03 2.69
N ASP A 109 18.35 -6.22 2.95
CA ASP A 109 17.53 -7.41 3.02
C ASP A 109 16.69 -7.44 4.30
N GLY A 110 15.39 -7.73 4.16
CA GLY A 110 14.44 -7.82 5.28
C GLY A 110 13.87 -6.47 5.72
N TYR A 111 13.09 -6.51 6.80
CA TYR A 111 12.31 -5.36 7.27
C TYR A 111 12.78 -4.77 8.61
N ASP A 112 13.69 -5.44 9.32
CA ASP A 112 14.09 -5.06 10.68
C ASP A 112 15.43 -4.30 10.74
N ASP A 113 16.04 -4.00 9.57
CA ASP A 113 17.26 -3.18 9.45
C ASP A 113 17.12 -2.19 8.31
N ARG A 114 17.42 -0.93 8.59
CA ARG A 114 17.44 0.14 7.60
C ARG A 114 18.52 1.18 7.91
N PRO A 115 19.14 1.82 6.90
CA PRO A 115 20.12 2.86 7.15
C PRO A 115 19.45 4.13 7.69
N VAL A 116 20.24 4.94 8.40
CA VAL A 116 19.87 6.32 8.73
C VAL A 116 20.39 7.23 7.63
N LEU A 117 19.51 8.02 7.02
CA LEU A 117 19.90 8.96 5.98
C LEU A 117 20.61 10.18 6.57
N ASP A 118 21.71 10.55 5.94
CA ASP A 118 22.31 11.86 6.11
C ASP A 118 21.57 12.91 5.24
N GLU A 119 21.98 14.19 5.34
CA GLU A 119 21.35 15.26 4.58
C GLU A 119 21.49 15.09 3.06
N GLN A 120 22.53 14.42 2.57
CA GLN A 120 22.67 14.12 1.15
C GLN A 120 21.70 13.03 0.70
N GLY A 121 21.50 12.00 1.51
CA GLY A 121 20.50 10.95 1.28
C GLY A 121 19.08 11.52 1.24
N TRP A 122 18.75 12.39 2.20
CA TRP A 122 17.46 13.09 2.20
C TRP A 122 17.27 13.98 0.97
N ALA A 123 18.24 14.81 0.62
CA ALA A 123 18.16 15.67 -0.57
C ALA A 123 18.02 14.85 -1.87
N THR A 124 18.65 13.67 -1.93
CA THR A 124 18.51 12.76 -3.07
C THR A 124 17.10 12.17 -3.13
N LEU A 125 16.58 11.73 -1.98
CA LEU A 125 15.22 11.19 -1.87
C LEU A 125 14.16 12.21 -2.30
N TYR A 126 14.23 13.45 -1.80
CA TYR A 126 13.29 14.50 -2.18
C TYR A 126 13.30 14.78 -3.68
N ARG A 127 14.49 14.97 -4.24
CA ARG A 127 14.64 15.20 -5.69
C ARG A 127 14.04 14.06 -6.52
N ASN A 128 14.31 12.82 -6.14
CA ASN A 128 13.81 11.67 -6.88
C ASN A 128 12.28 11.54 -6.75
N LEU A 129 11.71 11.79 -5.57
CA LEU A 129 10.25 11.78 -5.36
C LEU A 129 9.55 12.87 -6.18
N ASP A 130 10.08 14.10 -6.21
CA ASP A 130 9.51 15.17 -7.01
C ASP A 130 9.61 14.86 -8.52
N GLN A 131 10.74 14.32 -9.00
CA GLN A 131 10.87 13.88 -10.39
C GLN A 131 9.88 12.76 -10.74
N ILE A 132 9.67 11.80 -9.84
CA ILE A 132 8.68 10.73 -10.03
C ILE A 132 7.28 11.34 -10.09
N ALA A 133 6.95 12.27 -9.19
CA ALA A 133 5.65 12.93 -9.18
C ALA A 133 5.38 13.69 -10.50
N GLU A 134 6.38 14.38 -11.05
CA GLU A 134 6.29 15.07 -12.34
C GLU A 134 6.04 14.07 -13.50
N VAL A 135 6.84 13.01 -13.58
CA VAL A 135 6.71 11.98 -14.63
C VAL A 135 5.37 11.26 -14.55
N CYS A 136 4.88 10.98 -13.35
CA CYS A 136 3.56 10.40 -13.15
C CYS A 136 2.45 11.36 -13.58
N ALA A 137 2.54 12.63 -13.21
CA ALA A 137 1.55 13.65 -13.59
C ALA A 137 1.46 13.84 -15.10
N GLU A 138 2.59 13.81 -15.83
CA GLU A 138 2.62 13.81 -17.29
C GLU A 138 1.88 12.62 -17.91
N ALA A 139 1.89 11.48 -17.23
CA ALA A 139 1.16 10.26 -17.63
C ALA A 139 -0.30 10.22 -17.14
N GLY A 140 -0.77 11.25 -16.41
CA GLY A 140 -2.10 11.27 -15.80
C GLY A 140 -2.25 10.32 -14.61
N VAL A 141 -1.14 9.94 -13.96
CA VAL A 141 -1.07 9.07 -12.78
C VAL A 141 -0.65 9.90 -11.57
N THR A 142 -1.23 9.65 -10.41
CA THR A 142 -0.83 10.28 -9.15
C THR A 142 0.21 9.43 -8.46
N ALA A 143 1.41 9.99 -8.21
CA ALA A 143 2.41 9.37 -7.35
C ALA A 143 2.12 9.68 -5.87
N CYS A 144 2.23 8.70 -5.01
CA CYS A 144 2.08 8.88 -3.57
C CYS A 144 3.08 8.01 -2.79
N VAL A 145 3.70 8.58 -1.77
CA VAL A 145 4.61 7.85 -0.87
C VAL A 145 3.79 6.99 0.07
N HIS A 146 4.22 5.76 0.21
CA HIS A 146 3.67 4.77 1.11
C HIS A 146 4.63 4.58 2.30
N PRO A 147 4.31 5.08 3.49
CA PRO A 147 5.04 4.74 4.70
C PRO A 147 4.96 3.24 4.95
N HIS A 148 6.11 2.59 5.07
CA HIS A 148 6.16 1.14 5.25
C HIS A 148 7.27 0.77 6.23
N TRP A 149 7.01 -0.19 7.12
CA TRP A 149 8.02 -0.72 8.03
C TRP A 149 9.25 -1.22 7.24
N GLY A 150 10.45 -0.90 7.72
CA GLY A 150 11.71 -1.28 7.10
C GLY A 150 12.11 -0.47 5.86
N THR A 151 11.29 0.47 5.39
CA THR A 151 11.66 1.39 4.30
C THR A 151 12.25 2.70 4.84
N MET A 152 12.68 3.59 3.95
CA MET A 152 13.24 4.88 4.34
C MET A 152 12.18 5.85 4.89
N ILE A 153 10.90 5.58 4.68
CA ILE A 153 9.76 6.35 5.23
C ILE A 153 8.90 5.41 6.05
N GLN A 154 9.07 5.43 7.36
CA GLN A 154 8.43 4.50 8.29
C GLN A 154 7.66 5.20 9.39
N ASN A 155 8.23 6.23 10.02
CA ASN A 155 7.69 6.88 11.22
C ASN A 155 7.11 8.28 10.92
N ALA A 156 6.45 8.87 11.93
CA ALA A 156 5.78 10.16 11.79
C ALA A 156 6.72 11.28 11.33
N ASP A 157 7.91 11.39 11.90
CA ASP A 157 8.87 12.46 11.57
C ASP A 157 9.33 12.36 10.11
N GLU A 158 9.54 11.15 9.61
CA GLU A 158 9.92 10.91 8.22
C GLU A 158 8.77 11.23 7.25
N VAL A 159 7.53 10.87 7.62
CA VAL A 159 6.33 11.22 6.84
C VAL A 159 6.15 12.74 6.78
N GLU A 160 6.21 13.43 7.93
CA GLU A 160 6.11 14.89 7.97
C GLU A 160 7.19 15.53 7.11
N ARG A 161 8.43 15.06 7.22
CA ARG A 161 9.55 15.57 6.45
C ARG A 161 9.33 15.45 4.95
N ILE A 162 8.78 14.32 4.48
CA ILE A 162 8.41 14.15 3.05
C ILE A 162 7.28 15.10 2.65
N LEU A 163 6.26 15.26 3.48
CA LEU A 163 5.13 16.11 3.16
C LEU A 163 5.49 17.61 3.17
N ASP A 164 6.47 18.01 3.96
CA ASP A 164 6.95 19.38 4.02
C ASP A 164 7.91 19.73 2.87
N GLU A 165 8.77 18.79 2.46
CA GLU A 165 9.88 19.05 1.55
C GLU A 165 9.61 18.66 0.09
N THR A 166 8.50 17.93 -0.19
CA THR A 166 8.17 17.45 -1.55
C THR A 166 6.74 17.77 -1.94
N SER A 167 6.44 17.63 -3.24
CA SER A 167 5.08 17.74 -3.78
C SER A 167 4.35 16.40 -3.91
N VAL A 168 5.02 15.27 -3.66
CA VAL A 168 4.45 13.93 -3.83
C VAL A 168 3.23 13.72 -2.92
N GLY A 169 2.22 12.99 -3.38
CA GLY A 169 1.06 12.61 -2.57
C GLY A 169 1.41 11.66 -1.43
N LEU A 170 0.45 11.39 -0.57
CA LEU A 170 0.52 10.39 0.49
C LEU A 170 -0.40 9.22 0.17
N CYS A 171 0.12 8.02 0.16
CA CYS A 171 -0.65 6.81 0.40
C CYS A 171 -0.81 6.68 1.92
N LEU A 172 -2.02 6.94 2.42
CA LEU A 172 -2.31 6.80 3.83
C LEU A 172 -2.49 5.33 4.16
N ASP A 173 -1.39 4.62 4.45
CA ASP A 173 -1.48 3.29 5.02
C ASP A 173 -1.66 3.39 6.53
N THR A 174 -2.86 3.11 6.99
CA THR A 174 -3.25 3.29 8.39
C THR A 174 -2.52 2.33 9.32
N GLY A 175 -2.31 1.10 8.88
CA GLY A 175 -1.65 0.06 9.66
C GLY A 175 -0.13 0.27 9.75
N HIS A 176 0.52 0.56 8.62
CA HIS A 176 1.96 0.84 8.62
C HIS A 176 2.32 2.11 9.39
N LEU A 177 1.48 3.14 9.35
CA LEU A 177 1.66 4.32 10.19
C LEU A 177 1.64 3.96 11.68
N MET A 178 0.64 3.19 12.13
CA MET A 178 0.60 2.73 13.53
C MET A 178 1.78 1.83 13.88
N ALA A 179 2.17 0.93 13.00
CA ALA A 179 3.37 0.10 13.18
C ALA A 179 4.65 0.94 13.27
N GLY A 180 4.72 2.07 12.56
CA GLY A 180 5.80 3.04 12.64
C GLY A 180 5.69 4.03 13.81
N GLY A 181 4.68 3.89 14.68
CA GLY A 181 4.45 4.75 15.85
C GLY A 181 3.79 6.10 15.53
N ALA A 182 3.22 6.25 14.32
CA ALA A 182 2.46 7.42 13.93
C ALA A 182 0.96 7.22 14.18
N ASP A 183 0.24 8.32 14.47
CA ASP A 183 -1.22 8.32 14.50
C ASP A 183 -1.76 8.73 13.12
N PRO A 184 -2.43 7.82 12.38
CA PRO A 184 -2.97 8.14 11.06
C PRO A 184 -4.03 9.25 11.11
N VAL A 185 -4.78 9.40 12.21
CA VAL A 185 -5.74 10.50 12.41
C VAL A 185 -5.02 11.84 12.44
N ASP A 186 -3.90 11.93 13.16
CA ASP A 186 -3.12 13.17 13.24
C ASP A 186 -2.48 13.55 11.91
N ILE A 187 -1.98 12.58 11.16
CA ILE A 187 -1.45 12.80 9.80
C ILE A 187 -2.56 13.35 8.88
N VAL A 188 -3.73 12.72 8.85
CA VAL A 188 -4.85 13.20 8.01
C VAL A 188 -5.31 14.58 8.45
N ARG A 189 -5.39 14.85 9.76
CA ARG A 189 -5.82 16.17 10.27
C ARG A 189 -4.91 17.30 9.79
N ARG A 190 -3.60 17.05 9.73
CA ARG A 190 -2.60 18.05 9.29
C ARG A 190 -2.51 18.14 7.77
N HIS A 191 -2.62 17.02 7.05
CA HIS A 191 -2.36 16.93 5.61
C HIS A 191 -3.50 16.28 4.80
N PRO A 192 -4.79 16.62 5.02
CA PRO A 192 -5.89 15.88 4.42
C PRO A 192 -5.91 15.94 2.88
N LYS A 193 -5.38 17.04 2.29
CA LYS A 193 -5.31 17.23 0.83
C LYS A 193 -4.12 16.54 0.17
N ARG A 194 -3.19 16.03 0.96
CA ARG A 194 -2.03 15.28 0.44
C ARG A 194 -2.36 13.80 0.24
N VAL A 195 -3.43 13.31 0.87
CA VAL A 195 -3.84 11.91 0.73
C VAL A 195 -4.38 11.68 -0.68
N ALA A 196 -3.69 10.82 -1.43
CA ALA A 196 -4.05 10.45 -2.81
C ALA A 196 -4.75 9.07 -2.87
N ILE A 197 -4.34 8.15 -2.01
CA ILE A 197 -4.87 6.79 -1.85
C ILE A 197 -4.88 6.48 -0.35
N VAL A 198 -5.82 5.65 0.09
CA VAL A 198 -5.83 5.06 1.44
C VAL A 198 -5.59 3.56 1.31
N HIS A 199 -4.55 3.05 1.94
CA HIS A 199 -4.43 1.63 2.26
C HIS A 199 -5.11 1.42 3.60
N ALA A 200 -6.34 0.91 3.53
CA ALA A 200 -7.14 0.67 4.71
C ALA A 200 -6.70 -0.65 5.35
N LYS A 201 -5.83 -0.54 6.32
CA LYS A 201 -5.17 -1.63 7.03
C LYS A 201 -5.38 -1.45 8.52
N ASP A 202 -6.09 -2.38 9.16
CA ASP A 202 -6.33 -2.34 10.60
C ASP A 202 -5.29 -3.15 11.36
N VAL A 203 -5.01 -2.76 12.60
CA VAL A 203 -3.96 -3.38 13.40
C VAL A 203 -4.36 -3.50 14.86
N HIS A 204 -3.80 -4.49 15.54
CA HIS A 204 -3.81 -4.59 17.01
C HIS A 204 -2.66 -3.78 17.58
N LYS A 205 -2.98 -2.69 18.27
CA LYS A 205 -2.01 -1.74 18.81
C LYS A 205 -1.02 -2.37 19.78
N ASP A 206 -1.44 -3.31 20.59
CA ASP A 206 -0.56 -4.00 21.52
C ASP A 206 0.55 -4.79 20.81
N LEU A 207 0.30 -5.29 19.60
CA LEU A 207 1.31 -5.99 18.78
C LEU A 207 2.21 -4.99 18.04
N THR A 208 1.69 -3.86 17.57
CA THR A 208 2.54 -2.80 17.01
C THR A 208 3.43 -2.16 18.07
N ASP A 209 2.97 -2.01 19.31
CA ASP A 209 3.79 -1.53 20.42
C ASP A 209 4.97 -2.49 20.71
N LYS A 210 4.77 -3.81 20.63
CA LYS A 210 5.84 -4.82 20.77
C LYS A 210 6.83 -4.78 19.60
N LEU A 211 6.36 -4.49 18.39
CA LEU A 211 7.22 -4.28 17.24
C LEU A 211 8.12 -3.05 17.44
N LEU A 212 7.54 -1.92 17.87
CA LEU A 212 8.26 -0.67 18.14
C LEU A 212 9.31 -0.81 19.26
N THR A 213 9.06 -1.65 20.25
CA THR A 213 10.02 -1.91 21.33
C THR A 213 11.07 -2.98 20.97
N GLY A 214 10.95 -3.61 19.79
CA GLY A 214 11.83 -4.70 19.35
C GLY A 214 11.59 -6.02 20.08
N GLU A 215 10.47 -6.16 20.78
CA GLU A 215 10.03 -7.43 21.39
C GLU A 215 9.59 -8.44 20.33
N LEU A 216 9.03 -7.92 19.20
CA LEU A 216 8.72 -8.70 18.01
C LEU A 216 9.53 -8.19 16.82
N THR A 217 9.93 -9.09 15.94
CA THR A 217 10.34 -8.74 14.56
C THR A 217 9.11 -8.56 13.68
N TRP A 218 9.28 -7.94 12.51
CA TRP A 218 8.19 -7.77 11.55
C TRP A 218 7.47 -9.09 11.23
N SER A 219 8.24 -10.13 10.83
CA SER A 219 7.66 -11.44 10.50
C SER A 219 6.99 -12.12 11.68
N GLN A 220 7.45 -11.88 12.91
CA GLN A 220 6.77 -12.39 14.11
C GLN A 220 5.45 -11.64 14.36
N GLY A 221 5.40 -10.33 14.10
CA GLY A 221 4.17 -9.54 14.16
C GLY A 221 3.11 -10.05 13.17
N ILE A 222 3.49 -10.30 11.91
CA ILE A 222 2.57 -10.86 10.90
C ILE A 222 2.03 -12.23 11.34
N LYS A 223 2.92 -13.14 11.81
CA LYS A 223 2.52 -14.47 12.29
C LYS A 223 1.66 -14.44 13.56
N ALA A 224 1.77 -13.38 14.34
CA ALA A 224 0.93 -13.12 15.50
C ALA A 224 -0.40 -12.41 15.14
N GLU A 225 -0.70 -12.31 13.84
CA GLU A 225 -1.92 -11.67 13.31
C GLU A 225 -2.03 -10.19 13.75
N MET A 226 -0.91 -9.47 13.68
CA MET A 226 -0.84 -8.04 14.02
C MET A 226 -1.82 -7.21 13.19
N PHE A 227 -2.03 -7.57 11.92
CA PHE A 227 -3.01 -6.95 11.05
C PHE A 227 -4.35 -7.68 11.16
N ALA A 228 -5.41 -6.91 11.42
CA ALA A 228 -6.75 -7.39 11.63
C ALA A 228 -7.69 -7.06 10.45
N PRO A 229 -8.82 -7.75 10.30
CA PRO A 229 -9.91 -7.23 9.50
C PRO A 229 -10.34 -5.84 9.98
N ILE A 230 -10.75 -4.97 9.05
CA ILE A 230 -11.17 -3.60 9.39
C ILE A 230 -12.35 -3.64 10.35
N GLY A 231 -12.17 -2.95 11.48
CA GLY A 231 -13.13 -2.88 12.58
C GLY A 231 -12.84 -3.83 13.73
N ASP A 232 -11.93 -4.78 13.57
CA ASP A 232 -11.48 -5.69 14.64
C ASP A 232 -10.19 -5.21 15.32
N GLY A 233 -9.51 -4.19 14.74
CA GLY A 233 -8.31 -3.58 15.27
C GLY A 233 -8.57 -2.22 15.95
N ASP A 234 -7.50 -1.42 16.06
CA ASP A 234 -7.47 -0.18 16.84
C ASP A 234 -7.41 1.10 15.98
N VAL A 235 -7.52 1.01 14.65
CA VAL A 235 -7.53 2.19 13.76
C VAL A 235 -8.88 2.90 13.82
N ASP A 236 -8.88 4.22 14.08
CA ASP A 236 -10.10 5.04 14.04
C ASP A 236 -10.49 5.43 12.61
N PHE A 237 -10.99 4.46 11.84
CA PHE A 237 -11.47 4.67 10.48
C PHE A 237 -12.61 5.67 10.38
N THR A 238 -13.45 5.78 11.42
CA THR A 238 -14.59 6.70 11.43
C THR A 238 -14.10 8.15 11.40
N THR A 239 -13.14 8.50 12.23
CA THR A 239 -12.55 9.84 12.24
C THR A 239 -11.77 10.12 10.95
N ILE A 240 -10.97 9.16 10.48
CA ILE A 240 -10.24 9.30 9.20
C ILE A 240 -11.19 9.56 8.04
N ALA A 241 -12.25 8.76 7.91
CA ALA A 241 -13.23 8.90 6.83
C ALA A 241 -13.96 10.27 6.90
N GLY A 242 -14.30 10.75 8.09
CA GLY A 242 -14.88 12.08 8.29
C GLY A 242 -13.97 13.20 7.80
N LEU A 243 -12.71 13.19 8.23
CA LEU A 243 -11.70 14.19 7.83
C LEU A 243 -11.44 14.19 6.32
N LEU A 244 -11.31 13.01 5.71
CA LEU A 244 -11.10 12.88 4.28
C LEU A 244 -12.33 13.33 3.46
N LYS A 245 -13.53 13.01 3.93
CA LYS A 245 -14.79 13.48 3.32
C LYS A 245 -14.90 15.01 3.37
N GLU A 246 -14.57 15.65 4.49
CA GLU A 246 -14.53 17.11 4.62
C GLU A 246 -13.50 17.75 3.69
N ALA A 247 -12.38 17.08 3.46
CA ALA A 247 -11.34 17.53 2.53
C ALA A 247 -11.67 17.32 1.05
N GLY A 248 -12.76 16.60 0.74
CA GLY A 248 -13.19 16.28 -0.63
C GLY A 248 -12.40 15.14 -1.26
N PHE A 249 -11.87 14.21 -0.46
CA PHE A 249 -11.15 13.03 -0.97
C PHE A 249 -12.08 12.14 -1.82
N ASP A 250 -11.65 11.81 -3.03
CA ASP A 250 -12.38 10.96 -3.99
C ASP A 250 -11.53 9.77 -4.49
N GLY A 251 -10.37 9.54 -3.88
CA GLY A 251 -9.47 8.44 -4.18
C GLY A 251 -9.99 7.06 -3.76
N TYR A 252 -9.18 6.05 -4.01
CA TYR A 252 -9.49 4.69 -3.59
C TYR A 252 -9.16 4.47 -2.12
N TRP A 253 -10.02 3.68 -1.47
CA TRP A 253 -9.73 2.96 -0.25
C TRP A 253 -9.36 1.54 -0.66
N VAL A 254 -8.10 1.21 -0.58
CA VAL A 254 -7.58 -0.11 -0.91
C VAL A 254 -7.68 -0.98 0.33
N LEU A 255 -8.44 -2.06 0.22
CA LEU A 255 -8.56 -3.05 1.27
C LEU A 255 -7.26 -3.83 1.37
N GLU A 256 -6.58 -3.74 2.50
CA GLU A 256 -5.27 -4.33 2.69
C GLU A 256 -5.11 -4.95 4.08
N GLN A 257 -4.60 -6.19 4.10
CA GLN A 257 -4.23 -6.93 5.30
C GLN A 257 -3.04 -7.82 4.96
N ASP A 258 -1.89 -7.60 5.58
CA ASP A 258 -0.72 -8.45 5.36
C ASP A 258 -0.91 -9.77 6.07
N ILE A 259 -0.99 -10.83 5.29
CA ILE A 259 -1.18 -12.20 5.80
C ILE A 259 -0.19 -13.15 5.17
N MET A 260 0.21 -14.17 5.92
CA MET A 260 1.00 -15.30 5.44
C MET A 260 0.15 -16.55 5.40
N LEU A 261 0.16 -17.25 4.28
CA LEU A 261 -0.57 -18.51 4.12
C LEU A 261 0.40 -19.71 4.17
N ASP A 262 0.07 -20.72 4.93
CA ASP A 262 0.86 -21.96 4.97
C ASP A 262 0.57 -22.87 3.76
N GLN A 263 -0.64 -22.79 3.19
CA GLN A 263 -1.10 -23.61 2.07
C GLN A 263 -2.22 -22.93 1.29
N ASP A 264 -2.59 -23.48 0.13
CA ASP A 264 -3.75 -23.04 -0.65
C ASP A 264 -5.06 -23.31 0.12
N PRO A 265 -5.82 -22.26 0.48
CA PRO A 265 -7.12 -22.47 1.13
C PRO A 265 -8.13 -23.04 0.13
N ALA A 266 -9.11 -23.82 0.62
CA ALA A 266 -10.20 -24.29 -0.21
C ALA A 266 -10.98 -23.12 -0.83
N PRO A 267 -11.63 -23.31 -2.01
CA PRO A 267 -12.45 -22.26 -2.63
C PRO A 267 -13.52 -21.69 -1.68
N GLY A 268 -13.50 -20.36 -1.49
CA GLY A 268 -14.42 -19.67 -0.59
C GLY A 268 -14.01 -19.68 0.88
N GLU A 269 -12.83 -20.22 1.19
CA GLU A 269 -12.26 -20.27 2.54
C GLU A 269 -10.99 -19.40 2.65
N GLY A 270 -10.54 -19.20 3.88
CA GLY A 270 -9.30 -18.45 4.17
C GLY A 270 -9.49 -16.94 4.04
N PRO A 271 -8.59 -16.24 3.32
CA PRO A 271 -8.53 -14.77 3.30
C PRO A 271 -9.81 -14.06 2.91
N ILE A 272 -10.64 -14.67 2.06
CA ILE A 272 -11.90 -14.08 1.60
C ILE A 272 -12.85 -13.72 2.76
N HIS A 273 -12.76 -14.40 3.89
CA HIS A 273 -13.59 -14.09 5.05
C HIS A 273 -13.18 -12.75 5.68
N ASN A 274 -11.89 -12.57 5.92
CA ASN A 274 -11.34 -11.30 6.44
C ASN A 274 -11.58 -10.15 5.46
N ALA A 275 -11.34 -10.41 4.17
CA ALA A 275 -11.59 -9.44 3.12
C ALA A 275 -13.07 -9.03 3.05
N ARG A 276 -14.00 -9.93 3.29
CA ARG A 276 -15.44 -9.65 3.38
C ARG A 276 -15.76 -8.74 4.55
N THR A 277 -15.28 -9.08 5.75
CA THR A 277 -15.46 -8.25 6.96
C THR A 277 -14.96 -6.83 6.72
N SER A 278 -13.74 -6.71 6.18
CA SER A 278 -13.13 -5.41 5.88
C SER A 278 -13.89 -4.63 4.80
N TYR A 279 -14.38 -5.31 3.75
CA TYR A 279 -15.18 -4.68 2.70
C TYR A 279 -16.50 -4.13 3.22
N GLU A 280 -17.22 -4.91 4.04
CA GLU A 280 -18.49 -4.50 4.66
C GLU A 280 -18.28 -3.31 5.61
N ALA A 281 -17.19 -3.32 6.40
CA ALA A 281 -16.83 -2.21 7.27
C ALA A 281 -16.54 -0.92 6.47
N LEU A 282 -15.76 -0.98 5.40
CA LEU A 282 -15.49 0.18 4.53
C LEU A 282 -16.75 0.70 3.84
N GLN A 283 -17.67 -0.19 3.42
CA GLN A 283 -18.95 0.23 2.86
C GLN A 283 -19.80 1.00 3.88
N ALA A 284 -19.77 0.59 5.15
CA ALA A 284 -20.50 1.27 6.20
C ALA A 284 -20.00 2.70 6.47
N LEU A 285 -18.70 2.97 6.26
CA LEU A 285 -18.12 4.32 6.35
C LEU A 285 -18.60 5.27 5.23
N ALA A 286 -19.12 4.71 4.13
CA ALA A 286 -19.64 5.49 3.00
C ALA A 286 -21.07 6.00 3.22
N SER A 287 -21.77 5.49 4.23
CA SER A 287 -23.16 5.83 4.55
C SER A 287 -23.24 7.09 5.39
#